data_13155529823e359b0b9e390a3638c16d
#
_entry.id   13155529823e359b0b9e390a3638c16d
#
_cell.length_a   1.000
_cell.length_b   1.000
_cell.length_c   1.000
_cell.angle_alpha   90.00
_cell.angle_beta   90.00
_cell.angle_gamma   90.00
#
_symmetry.space_group_name_H-M   'P 1'
#
loop_
_entity.id
_entity.type
_entity.pdbx_description
1 polymer ?
#
loop_
_entity_poly.entity_id
_entity_poly.type
_entity_poly.pdbx_seq_one_letter_code
_entity_poly.pdbx_strand_id
1 'polypeptide(L)'
;LYEEASYVLTRELLQNNHKKISYFVTNQKYKEAIIAGYKKALFDVNLPFSKENILTTIPADFSNQLITDGITGILTDDYTQAVFLEQLLKQSGLRTPDNYSLLAIKRKIDRSFLPDHISSVLLDTETFGSQLALSLLNKRKEKTALINEAEKLVLDHKNTLGMSSVNPHSKMIVVGSLNVDNYLYSTNLPHNGKTNFLSSYAKFPGGKGLNQAVGLTKLGHQATLIGCLGSDTDANYLYKELEKYHVTTDGITRIQDTETGQAYIYVETSGDSMISILPGANTALTPKKIAQQKHLFMDASFCLIQTEIPLSAVEKACEIAQHSGVPIILKPAAIHHIPVNILEKVDFFIPNEDELLELQPDTGTLEEKAAYFLEMGVKNVIVTLGKKGVLLKTPQVCRYFPATENIAVDSTGASDSFISALASYLSKGYPTEAAIQIAIQAAGFSVSKEGVIDSLVDHVTLENYLIKKEPALFAHRNTCVD
;
A
#
# COMPACT_ATOMS: atom_id res chain seq x y z
N LEU A 1 -21.76 -26.67 19.35
CA LEU A 1 -20.54 -26.87 18.55
C LEU A 1 -20.40 -25.79 17.47
N TYR A 2 -21.34 -25.66 16.52
CA TYR A 2 -21.23 -24.66 15.43
C TYR A 2 -21.24 -23.22 15.93
N GLU A 3 -22.02 -22.89 16.94
CA GLU A 3 -22.02 -21.58 17.58
C GLU A 3 -20.66 -21.29 18.22
N GLU A 4 -20.12 -22.25 18.97
CA GLU A 4 -18.83 -22.10 19.64
C GLU A 4 -17.67 -22.04 18.63
N ALA A 5 -17.68 -22.87 17.59
CA ALA A 5 -16.69 -22.81 16.52
C ALA A 5 -16.69 -21.46 15.80
N SER A 6 -17.87 -20.95 15.46
CA SER A 6 -18.04 -19.64 14.84
C SER A 6 -17.54 -18.51 15.77
N TYR A 7 -17.84 -18.61 17.05
CA TYR A 7 -17.37 -17.67 18.06
C TYR A 7 -15.83 -17.67 18.15
N VAL A 8 -15.20 -18.85 18.25
CA VAL A 8 -13.73 -18.97 18.33
C VAL A 8 -13.06 -18.42 17.09
N LEU A 9 -13.51 -18.78 15.89
CA LEU A 9 -12.95 -18.28 14.63
C LEU A 9 -13.09 -16.76 14.49
N THR A 10 -14.26 -16.22 14.84
CA THR A 10 -14.51 -14.78 14.76
C THR A 10 -13.65 -14.02 15.77
N ARG A 11 -13.58 -14.50 17.01
CA ARG A 11 -12.76 -13.89 18.05
C ARG A 11 -11.29 -13.87 17.66
N GLU A 12 -10.82 -14.93 17.04
CA GLU A 12 -9.43 -15.01 16.57
C GLU A 12 -9.12 -13.94 15.50
N LEU A 13 -10.01 -13.76 14.53
CA LEU A 13 -9.86 -12.66 13.57
C LEU A 13 -9.87 -11.28 14.25
N LEU A 14 -10.77 -11.08 15.22
CA LEU A 14 -10.87 -9.82 15.96
C LEU A 14 -9.62 -9.54 16.81
N GLN A 15 -9.04 -10.56 17.44
CA GLN A 15 -7.79 -10.45 18.19
C GLN A 15 -6.59 -10.13 17.28
N ASN A 16 -6.65 -10.56 16.01
CA ASN A 16 -5.68 -10.20 14.97
C ASN A 16 -6.08 -8.91 14.22
N ASN A 17 -6.89 -8.06 14.85
CA ASN A 17 -7.30 -6.72 14.38
C ASN A 17 -8.14 -6.70 13.09
N HIS A 18 -8.76 -7.81 12.68
CA HIS A 18 -9.70 -7.83 11.56
C HIS A 18 -11.06 -7.27 12.00
N LYS A 19 -11.41 -6.07 11.54
CA LYS A 19 -12.70 -5.41 11.89
C LYS A 19 -13.77 -5.60 10.82
N LYS A 20 -13.39 -5.79 9.56
CA LYS A 20 -14.28 -6.06 8.43
C LYS A 20 -14.14 -7.53 8.03
N ILE A 21 -15.14 -8.32 8.39
CA ILE A 21 -15.13 -9.78 8.28
C ILE A 21 -16.35 -10.22 7.47
N SER A 22 -16.12 -10.96 6.38
CA SER A 22 -17.19 -11.66 5.64
C SER A 22 -17.28 -13.10 6.06
N TYR A 23 -18.49 -13.60 6.29
CA TYR A 23 -18.74 -14.99 6.68
C TYR A 23 -19.56 -15.71 5.61
N PHE A 24 -18.98 -16.70 4.98
CA PHE A 24 -19.68 -17.62 4.06
C PHE A 24 -20.34 -18.72 4.84
N VAL A 25 -21.67 -18.73 4.83
CA VAL A 25 -22.50 -19.70 5.57
C VAL A 25 -23.32 -20.51 4.57
N THR A 26 -22.82 -21.70 4.21
CA THR A 26 -23.45 -22.60 3.24
C THR A 26 -24.40 -23.60 3.89
N ASN A 27 -24.13 -23.98 5.14
CA ASN A 27 -24.92 -24.96 5.86
C ASN A 27 -26.18 -24.37 6.43
N GLN A 28 -27.28 -24.50 5.70
CA GLN A 28 -28.59 -23.93 6.11
C GLN A 28 -29.11 -24.53 7.42
N LYS A 29 -28.76 -25.77 7.76
CA LYS A 29 -29.20 -26.46 9.00
C LYS A 29 -28.63 -25.81 10.24
N TYR A 30 -27.39 -25.29 10.19
CA TYR A 30 -26.69 -24.71 11.34
C TYR A 30 -26.50 -23.20 11.22
N LYS A 31 -27.11 -22.59 10.21
CA LYS A 31 -26.95 -21.14 9.90
C LYS A 31 -27.22 -20.24 11.10
N GLU A 32 -28.31 -20.47 11.82
CA GLU A 32 -28.66 -19.64 12.99
C GLU A 32 -27.61 -19.76 14.12
N ALA A 33 -27.11 -20.96 14.40
CA ALA A 33 -26.07 -21.19 15.39
C ALA A 33 -24.75 -20.52 14.98
N ILE A 34 -24.35 -20.62 13.70
CA ILE A 34 -23.16 -19.98 13.18
C ILE A 34 -23.24 -18.45 13.30
N ILE A 35 -24.37 -17.88 12.90
CA ILE A 35 -24.62 -16.43 13.01
C ILE A 35 -24.65 -15.99 14.49
N ALA A 36 -25.18 -16.81 15.40
CA ALA A 36 -25.19 -16.50 16.82
C ALA A 36 -23.77 -16.38 17.41
N GLY A 37 -22.89 -17.33 17.08
CA GLY A 37 -21.47 -17.28 17.48
C GLY A 37 -20.75 -16.07 16.92
N TYR A 38 -20.96 -15.76 15.64
CA TYR A 38 -20.40 -14.57 14.99
C TYR A 38 -20.84 -13.27 15.67
N LYS A 39 -22.17 -13.12 15.93
CA LYS A 39 -22.71 -11.94 16.63
C LYS A 39 -22.15 -11.79 18.03
N LYS A 40 -22.04 -12.90 18.78
CA LYS A 40 -21.50 -12.89 20.14
C LYS A 40 -20.06 -12.36 20.17
N ALA A 41 -19.21 -12.83 19.26
CA ALA A 41 -17.83 -12.37 19.17
C ALA A 41 -17.72 -10.88 18.80
N LEU A 42 -18.55 -10.39 17.86
CA LEU A 42 -18.61 -8.96 17.53
C LEU A 42 -19.08 -8.11 18.71
N PHE A 43 -20.09 -8.60 19.46
CA PHE A 43 -20.63 -7.92 20.63
C PHE A 43 -19.56 -7.73 21.72
N ASP A 44 -18.73 -8.75 21.97
CA ASP A 44 -17.68 -8.70 22.99
C ASP A 44 -16.64 -7.60 22.77
N VAL A 45 -16.50 -7.10 21.51
CA VAL A 45 -15.60 -6.01 21.15
C VAL A 45 -16.33 -4.75 20.68
N ASN A 46 -17.63 -4.62 20.95
CA ASN A 46 -18.47 -3.48 20.57
C ASN A 46 -18.50 -3.17 19.06
N LEU A 47 -18.40 -4.17 18.20
CA LEU A 47 -18.56 -4.00 16.76
C LEU A 47 -20.00 -4.27 16.30
N PRO A 48 -20.55 -3.49 15.37
CA PRO A 48 -21.90 -3.68 14.86
C PRO A 48 -21.97 -4.93 13.95
N PHE A 49 -23.07 -5.66 14.06
CA PHE A 49 -23.40 -6.74 13.14
C PHE A 49 -24.09 -6.20 11.87
N SER A 50 -23.59 -6.54 10.69
CA SER A 50 -24.32 -6.33 9.42
C SER A 50 -24.70 -7.67 8.79
N LYS A 51 -25.94 -7.74 8.28
CA LYS A 51 -26.42 -8.92 7.52
C LYS A 51 -25.71 -9.07 6.17
N GLU A 52 -25.20 -7.98 5.61
CA GLU A 52 -24.49 -7.93 4.33
C GLU A 52 -23.15 -8.72 4.38
N ASN A 53 -22.59 -8.84 5.59
CA ASN A 53 -21.38 -9.62 5.80
C ASN A 53 -21.61 -11.14 5.84
N ILE A 54 -22.88 -11.59 5.81
CA ILE A 54 -23.23 -13.01 5.77
C ILE A 54 -23.59 -13.42 4.35
N LEU A 55 -22.71 -14.15 3.71
CA LEU A 55 -22.81 -14.59 2.33
C LEU A 55 -23.19 -16.08 2.27
N THR A 56 -24.06 -16.45 1.35
CA THR A 56 -24.45 -17.86 1.11
C THR A 56 -23.83 -18.43 -0.15
N THR A 57 -23.37 -17.56 -1.03
CA THR A 57 -22.68 -17.89 -2.29
C THR A 57 -21.53 -16.92 -2.48
N ILE A 58 -20.52 -17.31 -3.24
CA ILE A 58 -19.42 -16.41 -3.59
C ILE A 58 -19.88 -15.51 -4.74
N PRO A 59 -19.94 -14.17 -4.55
CA PRO A 59 -20.25 -13.25 -5.64
C PRO A 59 -19.20 -13.33 -6.77
N ALA A 60 -19.62 -13.14 -8.02
CA ALA A 60 -18.70 -13.20 -9.17
C ALA A 60 -17.57 -12.14 -9.10
N ASP A 61 -17.84 -11.01 -8.46
CA ASP A 61 -16.93 -9.88 -8.27
C ASP A 61 -16.34 -9.80 -6.83
N PHE A 62 -16.39 -10.89 -6.07
CA PHE A 62 -15.99 -10.89 -4.65
C PHE A 62 -14.55 -10.43 -4.44
N SER A 63 -13.62 -10.70 -5.36
CA SER A 63 -12.25 -10.21 -5.29
C SER A 63 -12.18 -8.67 -5.31
N ASN A 64 -13.04 -8.01 -6.10
CA ASN A 64 -13.15 -6.55 -6.12
C ASN A 64 -13.84 -6.03 -4.86
N GLN A 65 -14.92 -6.67 -4.42
CA GLN A 65 -15.62 -6.31 -3.17
C GLN A 65 -14.69 -6.41 -1.95
N LEU A 66 -13.85 -7.43 -1.89
CA LEU A 66 -12.86 -7.59 -0.81
C LEU A 66 -11.96 -6.36 -0.72
N ILE A 67 -11.54 -5.82 -1.88
CA ILE A 67 -10.71 -4.62 -1.97
C ILE A 67 -11.52 -3.36 -1.64
N THR A 68 -12.65 -3.13 -2.33
CA THR A 68 -13.43 -1.89 -2.22
C THR A 68 -14.04 -1.70 -0.85
N ASP A 69 -14.53 -2.78 -0.26
CA ASP A 69 -15.18 -2.74 1.06
C ASP A 69 -14.19 -2.88 2.21
N GLY A 70 -12.91 -3.15 1.90
CA GLY A 70 -11.84 -3.30 2.87
C GLY A 70 -12.03 -4.53 3.77
N ILE A 71 -12.56 -5.63 3.22
CA ILE A 71 -12.73 -6.90 3.94
C ILE A 71 -11.36 -7.53 4.11
N THR A 72 -10.94 -7.76 5.36
CA THR A 72 -9.62 -8.31 5.68
C THR A 72 -9.70 -9.70 6.33
N GLY A 73 -10.85 -10.07 6.84
CA GLY A 73 -11.10 -11.39 7.42
C GLY A 73 -12.19 -12.14 6.68
N ILE A 74 -11.97 -13.41 6.40
CA ILE A 74 -12.95 -14.28 5.74
C ILE A 74 -13.13 -15.53 6.60
N LEU A 75 -14.39 -15.84 6.89
CA LEU A 75 -14.80 -17.05 7.58
C LEU A 75 -15.62 -17.95 6.66
N THR A 76 -15.45 -19.25 6.76
CA THR A 76 -16.31 -20.23 6.10
C THR A 76 -16.77 -21.31 7.07
N ASP A 77 -17.99 -21.78 6.90
CA ASP A 77 -18.55 -22.89 7.66
C ASP A 77 -18.22 -24.27 7.04
N ASP A 78 -17.49 -24.26 5.92
CA ASP A 78 -17.08 -25.46 5.20
C ASP A 78 -15.63 -25.32 4.71
N TYR A 79 -14.80 -26.31 5.05
CA TYR A 79 -13.38 -26.30 4.70
C TYR A 79 -13.12 -26.44 3.19
N THR A 80 -13.99 -27.18 2.48
CA THR A 80 -13.89 -27.32 1.01
C THR A 80 -14.11 -25.98 0.33
N GLN A 81 -15.09 -25.22 0.82
CA GLN A 81 -15.36 -23.86 0.33
C GLN A 81 -14.18 -22.93 0.58
N ALA A 82 -13.52 -23.04 1.73
CA ALA A 82 -12.33 -22.25 2.03
C ALA A 82 -11.21 -22.49 1.02
N VAL A 83 -10.92 -23.77 0.71
CA VAL A 83 -9.90 -24.14 -0.29
C VAL A 83 -10.26 -23.60 -1.68
N PHE A 84 -11.53 -23.70 -2.07
CA PHE A 84 -12.00 -23.15 -3.36
C PHE A 84 -11.88 -21.62 -3.41
N LEU A 85 -12.29 -20.93 -2.34
CA LEU A 85 -12.23 -19.47 -2.24
C LEU A 85 -10.79 -18.97 -2.28
N GLU A 86 -9.86 -19.65 -1.59
CA GLU A 86 -8.43 -19.32 -1.66
C GLU A 86 -7.90 -19.40 -3.09
N GLN A 87 -8.23 -20.46 -3.82
CA GLN A 87 -7.81 -20.64 -5.21
C GLN A 87 -8.39 -19.55 -6.12
N LEU A 88 -9.67 -19.21 -5.94
CA LEU A 88 -10.34 -18.16 -6.71
C LEU A 88 -9.68 -16.80 -6.48
N LEU A 89 -9.45 -16.42 -5.23
CA LEU A 89 -8.82 -15.14 -4.86
C LEU A 89 -7.36 -15.09 -5.33
N LYS A 90 -6.64 -16.21 -5.29
CA LYS A 90 -5.28 -16.31 -5.81
C LYS A 90 -5.20 -16.07 -7.33
N GLN A 91 -6.21 -16.49 -8.10
CA GLN A 91 -6.30 -16.18 -9.54
C GLN A 91 -6.48 -14.67 -9.80
N SER A 92 -7.10 -13.95 -8.86
CA SER A 92 -7.23 -12.49 -8.88
C SER A 92 -6.03 -11.76 -8.25
N GLY A 93 -4.92 -12.45 -7.97
CA GLY A 93 -3.71 -11.87 -7.39
C GLY A 93 -3.74 -11.67 -5.87
N LEU A 94 -4.84 -12.06 -5.20
CA LEU A 94 -4.98 -11.92 -3.74
C LEU A 94 -4.48 -13.17 -3.03
N ARG A 95 -3.71 -13.00 -1.97
CA ARG A 95 -3.09 -14.09 -1.20
C ARG A 95 -3.41 -13.99 0.28
N THR A 96 -3.54 -15.13 0.93
CA THR A 96 -3.63 -15.27 2.38
C THR A 96 -2.25 -15.66 2.93
N PRO A 97 -1.79 -15.10 4.07
CA PRO A 97 -2.47 -14.12 4.91
C PRO A 97 -2.24 -12.64 4.50
N ASP A 98 -1.54 -12.38 3.40
CA ASP A 98 -1.03 -11.05 3.01
C ASP A 98 -2.14 -10.02 2.75
N ASN A 99 -3.16 -10.42 1.99
CA ASN A 99 -4.27 -9.53 1.63
C ASN A 99 -5.50 -9.75 2.52
N TYR A 100 -5.70 -10.95 3.01
CA TYR A 100 -6.83 -11.33 3.87
C TYR A 100 -6.46 -12.55 4.73
N SER A 101 -7.08 -12.69 5.89
CA SER A 101 -7.04 -13.92 6.66
C SER A 101 -8.22 -14.80 6.31
N LEU A 102 -8.00 -16.10 6.21
CA LEU A 102 -9.01 -17.10 5.88
C LEU A 102 -9.03 -18.19 6.94
N LEU A 103 -10.17 -18.34 7.63
CA LEU A 103 -10.38 -19.37 8.63
C LEU A 103 -11.65 -20.17 8.32
N ALA A 104 -11.64 -21.43 8.67
CA ALA A 104 -12.71 -22.36 8.35
C ALA A 104 -13.14 -23.24 9.51
N ILE A 105 -14.39 -23.69 9.47
CA ILE A 105 -14.83 -24.86 10.23
C ILE A 105 -14.45 -26.11 9.43
N LYS A 106 -13.68 -27.02 10.05
CA LYS A 106 -13.22 -28.27 9.46
C LYS A 106 -13.87 -29.44 10.18
N ARG A 107 -14.46 -30.38 9.45
CA ARG A 107 -15.00 -31.61 10.01
C ARG A 107 -13.94 -32.73 9.94
N LYS A 108 -14.02 -33.70 10.82
CA LYS A 108 -13.07 -34.83 10.85
C LYS A 108 -12.98 -35.55 9.49
N ILE A 109 -14.10 -35.68 8.79
CA ILE A 109 -14.17 -36.32 7.48
C ILE A 109 -13.38 -35.57 6.41
N ASP A 110 -13.22 -34.27 6.57
CA ASP A 110 -12.52 -33.40 5.60
C ASP A 110 -10.99 -33.60 5.67
N ARG A 111 -10.45 -34.24 6.71
CA ARG A 111 -9.01 -34.48 6.89
C ARG A 111 -8.38 -35.37 5.82
N SER A 112 -9.14 -36.26 5.20
CA SER A 112 -8.59 -37.32 4.35
C SER A 112 -8.31 -36.94 2.91
N PHE A 113 -8.90 -35.84 2.41
CA PHE A 113 -8.95 -35.53 0.98
C PHE A 113 -8.55 -34.10 0.58
N LEU A 114 -8.38 -33.20 1.56
CA LEU A 114 -8.11 -31.79 1.28
C LEU A 114 -6.74 -31.37 1.84
N PRO A 115 -6.06 -30.40 1.17
CA PRO A 115 -4.81 -29.84 1.67
C PRO A 115 -5.01 -29.25 3.08
N ASP A 116 -4.10 -29.56 4.02
CA ASP A 116 -4.18 -29.11 5.41
C ASP A 116 -3.33 -27.86 5.65
N HIS A 117 -3.71 -26.72 5.06
CA HIS A 117 -2.95 -25.49 5.14
C HIS A 117 -3.79 -24.27 5.56
N ILE A 118 -5.13 -24.43 5.71
CA ILE A 118 -6.01 -23.35 6.16
C ILE A 118 -6.23 -23.45 7.66
N SER A 119 -6.09 -22.32 8.37
CA SER A 119 -6.37 -22.20 9.80
C SER A 119 -7.82 -22.57 10.08
N SER A 120 -8.06 -23.48 11.01
CA SER A 120 -9.40 -24.05 11.17
C SER A 120 -9.70 -24.52 12.59
N VAL A 121 -10.98 -24.52 12.94
CA VAL A 121 -11.50 -25.20 14.12
C VAL A 121 -12.05 -26.55 13.69
N LEU A 122 -11.52 -27.64 14.30
CA LEU A 122 -11.96 -28.98 14.00
C LEU A 122 -13.22 -29.35 14.79
N LEU A 123 -14.27 -29.75 14.08
CA LEU A 123 -15.45 -30.37 14.67
C LEU A 123 -15.36 -31.89 14.61
N ASP A 124 -15.06 -32.51 15.73
CA ASP A 124 -15.15 -33.97 15.89
C ASP A 124 -16.57 -34.33 16.38
N THR A 125 -17.52 -34.34 15.44
CA THR A 125 -18.92 -34.67 15.75
C THR A 125 -19.12 -36.12 16.18
N GLU A 126 -18.22 -37.01 15.83
CA GLU A 126 -18.27 -38.44 16.18
C GLU A 126 -17.91 -38.65 17.66
N THR A 127 -16.78 -38.08 18.08
CA THR A 127 -16.36 -38.11 19.50
C THR A 127 -17.38 -37.45 20.39
N PHE A 128 -17.88 -36.25 19.99
CA PHE A 128 -18.92 -35.55 20.72
C PHE A 128 -20.24 -36.33 20.80
N GLY A 129 -20.67 -36.96 19.71
CA GLY A 129 -21.85 -37.83 19.71
C GLY A 129 -21.70 -39.05 20.62
N SER A 130 -20.51 -39.64 20.62
CA SER A 130 -20.20 -40.76 21.50
C SER A 130 -20.20 -40.37 22.99
N GLN A 131 -19.60 -39.25 23.33
CA GLN A 131 -19.61 -38.69 24.69
C GLN A 131 -21.03 -38.35 25.16
N LEU A 132 -21.84 -37.74 24.27
CA LEU A 132 -23.23 -37.45 24.58
C LEU A 132 -24.05 -38.73 24.78
N ALA A 133 -23.86 -39.73 23.96
CA ALA A 133 -24.52 -41.06 24.11
C ALA A 133 -24.12 -41.74 25.44
N LEU A 134 -22.83 -41.74 25.78
CA LEU A 134 -22.34 -42.24 27.04
C LEU A 134 -22.93 -41.50 28.25
N SER A 135 -23.03 -40.16 28.16
CA SER A 135 -23.64 -39.36 29.22
C SER A 135 -25.13 -39.63 29.41
N LEU A 136 -25.84 -39.93 28.32
CA LEU A 136 -27.26 -40.31 28.36
C LEU A 136 -27.44 -41.73 28.87
N LEU A 137 -26.52 -42.66 28.61
CA LEU A 137 -26.55 -44.02 29.07
C LEU A 137 -26.16 -44.16 30.56
N ASN A 138 -25.22 -43.35 31.03
CA ASN A 138 -24.77 -43.29 32.42
C ASN A 138 -25.73 -42.49 33.32
N LYS A 139 -27.02 -42.66 33.16
CA LYS A 139 -28.11 -42.05 33.94
C LYS A 139 -27.75 -41.81 35.39
N ARG A 140 -27.87 -40.54 35.80
CA ARG A 140 -28.02 -39.97 37.13
C ARG A 140 -26.81 -39.25 37.68
N LYS A 141 -26.95 -38.00 37.72
CA LYS A 141 -26.55 -36.96 38.69
C LYS A 141 -25.76 -35.75 38.23
N GLU A 142 -25.22 -35.69 37.02
CA GLU A 142 -24.47 -34.45 36.67
C GLU A 142 -24.77 -33.96 35.24
N LYS A 143 -25.99 -33.50 35.01
CA LYS A 143 -26.39 -32.90 33.72
C LYS A 143 -25.60 -31.61 33.35
N THR A 144 -24.95 -30.99 34.31
CA THR A 144 -24.29 -29.66 34.12
C THR A 144 -22.75 -29.80 33.99
N ALA A 145 -22.15 -30.81 34.59
CA ALA A 145 -20.67 -30.98 34.55
C ALA A 145 -20.15 -31.53 33.23
N LEU A 146 -20.89 -32.40 32.55
CA LEU A 146 -20.47 -33.00 31.28
C LEU A 146 -20.50 -32.08 30.07
N ILE A 147 -21.30 -31.01 30.13
CA ILE A 147 -21.30 -29.99 29.09
C ILE A 147 -20.09 -29.04 29.25
N ASN A 148 -19.54 -28.90 30.44
CA ASN A 148 -18.37 -28.07 30.72
C ASN A 148 -17.02 -28.77 30.41
N GLU A 149 -17.01 -30.11 30.22
CA GLU A 149 -15.85 -30.88 29.76
C GLU A 149 -15.88 -31.23 28.26
N ALA A 150 -16.87 -30.72 27.50
CA ALA A 150 -16.79 -30.71 26.05
C ALA A 150 -15.46 -30.05 25.65
N GLU A 151 -14.61 -30.82 24.98
CA GLU A 151 -13.28 -30.41 24.53
C GLU A 151 -13.33 -28.95 24.07
N LYS A 152 -12.54 -28.08 24.72
CA LYS A 152 -12.40 -26.69 24.36
C LYS A 152 -12.00 -26.67 22.90
N LEU A 153 -12.87 -26.16 22.03
CA LEU A 153 -12.56 -26.06 20.61
C LEU A 153 -11.30 -25.22 20.44
N VAL A 154 -10.27 -25.85 19.88
CA VAL A 154 -8.96 -25.22 19.67
C VAL A 154 -8.81 -24.89 18.19
N LEU A 155 -8.34 -23.70 17.91
CA LEU A 155 -7.95 -23.31 16.56
C LEU A 155 -6.63 -23.98 16.19
N ASP A 156 -6.63 -24.70 15.09
CA ASP A 156 -5.41 -25.20 14.44
C ASP A 156 -4.85 -24.07 13.54
N HIS A 157 -3.84 -23.40 14.05
CA HIS A 157 -3.19 -22.29 13.36
C HIS A 157 -2.37 -22.79 12.17
N LYS A 158 -2.63 -22.23 11.00
CA LYS A 158 -1.87 -22.43 9.76
C LYS A 158 -1.49 -21.06 9.16
N ASN A 159 -0.90 -21.08 7.99
CA ASN A 159 -0.41 -19.87 7.33
C ASN A 159 -1.50 -18.99 6.69
N THR A 160 -2.77 -19.22 6.97
CA THR A 160 -3.88 -18.41 6.43
C THR A 160 -4.46 -17.41 7.44
N LEU A 161 -3.90 -17.36 8.65
CA LEU A 161 -4.19 -16.34 9.65
C LEU A 161 -2.99 -15.43 9.80
N GLY A 162 -3.16 -14.14 9.55
CA GLY A 162 -2.18 -13.10 9.81
C GLY A 162 -2.81 -12.02 10.69
N MET A 163 -2.00 -11.15 11.24
CA MET A 163 -2.54 -9.90 11.77
C MET A 163 -3.16 -9.14 10.61
N SER A 164 -4.35 -8.58 10.80
CA SER A 164 -4.84 -7.57 9.89
C SER A 164 -3.75 -6.50 9.87
N SER A 165 -3.00 -6.44 8.78
CA SER A 165 -2.21 -5.25 8.53
C SER A 165 -3.19 -4.10 8.65
N VAL A 166 -2.94 -3.20 9.60
CA VAL A 166 -3.75 -2.02 9.84
C VAL A 166 -4.04 -1.41 8.47
N ASN A 167 -5.22 -1.69 7.95
CA ASN A 167 -5.66 -1.24 6.64
C ASN A 167 -4.66 -1.59 5.51
N PRO A 168 -4.63 -2.82 4.93
CA PRO A 168 -3.77 -3.11 3.77
C PRO A 168 -4.09 -2.19 2.58
N HIS A 169 -5.24 -1.54 2.61
CA HIS A 169 -5.68 -0.51 1.68
C HIS A 169 -5.76 0.85 2.39
N SER A 170 -4.70 1.25 3.10
CA SER A 170 -4.64 2.61 3.60
C SER A 170 -4.77 3.57 2.42
N LYS A 171 -5.72 4.48 2.54
CA LYS A 171 -5.94 5.52 1.53
C LYS A 171 -4.75 6.45 1.54
N MET A 172 -4.18 6.68 0.37
CA MET A 172 -3.07 7.60 0.14
C MET A 172 -3.52 8.71 -0.81
N ILE A 173 -3.15 9.93 -0.51
CA ILE A 173 -3.34 11.07 -1.41
C ILE A 173 -2.01 11.40 -2.06
N VAL A 174 -2.03 11.59 -3.37
CA VAL A 174 -0.89 12.08 -4.12
C VAL A 174 -1.29 13.39 -4.81
N VAL A 175 -0.53 14.46 -4.59
CA VAL A 175 -0.75 15.75 -5.22
C VAL A 175 0.48 16.08 -6.05
N GLY A 176 0.36 16.07 -7.38
CA GLY A 176 1.55 16.24 -8.20
C GLY A 176 1.32 16.23 -9.70
N SER A 177 2.44 16.14 -10.43
CA SER A 177 2.49 16.21 -11.89
C SER A 177 2.02 14.93 -12.57
N LEU A 178 1.43 15.14 -13.76
CA LEU A 178 1.13 14.09 -14.73
C LEU A 178 1.76 14.50 -16.06
N ASN A 179 2.67 13.70 -16.57
CA ASN A 179 3.40 13.96 -17.80
C ASN A 179 3.35 12.74 -18.72
N VAL A 180 3.54 13.00 -19.99
CA VAL A 180 3.95 11.96 -20.93
C VAL A 180 5.46 12.06 -21.10
N ASP A 181 6.16 10.97 -20.84
CA ASP A 181 7.60 10.87 -20.95
C ASP A 181 7.97 10.41 -22.36
N ASN A 182 8.62 11.29 -23.11
CA ASN A 182 9.10 11.07 -24.48
C ASN A 182 10.59 10.75 -24.46
N TYR A 183 10.94 9.50 -24.59
CA TYR A 183 12.32 9.03 -24.64
C TYR A 183 12.88 9.18 -26.06
N LEU A 184 13.94 9.94 -26.19
CA LEU A 184 14.59 10.32 -27.43
C LEU A 184 16.01 9.74 -27.45
N TYR A 185 16.17 8.58 -28.06
CA TYR A 185 17.45 7.88 -28.09
C TYR A 185 18.34 8.43 -29.21
N SER A 186 19.58 8.74 -28.88
CA SER A 186 20.56 9.24 -29.85
C SER A 186 21.98 8.78 -29.52
N THR A 187 22.87 8.91 -30.47
CA THR A 187 24.29 8.58 -30.27
C THR A 187 24.96 9.55 -29.30
N ASN A 188 24.58 10.83 -29.35
CA ASN A 188 25.13 11.88 -28.49
C ASN A 188 23.99 12.77 -28.00
N LEU A 189 24.18 13.42 -26.85
CA LEU A 189 23.24 14.44 -26.36
C LEU A 189 23.21 15.68 -27.30
N PRO A 190 22.10 16.43 -27.38
CA PRO A 190 22.00 17.64 -28.18
C PRO A 190 23.07 18.67 -27.80
N HIS A 191 23.68 19.29 -28.81
CA HIS A 191 24.63 20.38 -28.64
C HIS A 191 24.17 21.64 -29.36
N ASN A 192 24.54 22.79 -28.82
CA ASN A 192 24.20 24.11 -29.39
C ASN A 192 24.63 24.20 -30.89
N GLY A 193 23.67 24.60 -31.73
CA GLY A 193 23.89 24.87 -33.14
C GLY A 193 24.11 23.62 -34.02
N LYS A 194 23.92 22.38 -33.50
CA LYS A 194 24.04 21.14 -34.27
C LYS A 194 22.70 20.41 -34.37
N THR A 195 22.48 19.83 -35.56
CA THR A 195 21.37 18.89 -35.75
C THR A 195 21.70 17.57 -35.09
N ASN A 196 20.81 17.06 -34.24
CA ASN A 196 20.94 15.74 -33.65
C ASN A 196 19.93 14.78 -34.29
N PHE A 197 20.36 13.60 -34.69
CA PHE A 197 19.48 12.56 -35.23
C PHE A 197 19.15 11.56 -34.15
N LEU A 198 17.85 11.27 -34.00
CA LEU A 198 17.37 10.24 -33.11
C LEU A 198 17.47 8.88 -33.77
N SER A 199 17.94 7.89 -33.04
CA SER A 199 17.95 6.49 -33.46
C SER A 199 16.61 5.79 -33.22
N SER A 200 15.91 6.18 -32.16
CA SER A 200 14.56 5.67 -31.84
C SER A 200 13.81 6.65 -30.92
N TYR A 201 12.54 6.38 -30.77
CA TYR A 201 11.61 7.16 -29.92
C TYR A 201 10.68 6.19 -29.20
N ALA A 202 10.44 6.43 -27.91
CA ALA A 202 9.45 5.72 -27.13
C ALA A 202 8.63 6.71 -26.26
N LYS A 203 7.41 6.32 -25.95
CA LYS A 203 6.48 7.14 -25.19
C LYS A 203 5.94 6.33 -24.01
N PHE A 204 6.07 6.88 -22.81
CA PHE A 204 5.65 6.23 -21.57
C PHE A 204 4.77 7.16 -20.72
N PRO A 205 3.91 6.60 -19.85
CA PRO A 205 3.25 7.40 -18.82
C PRO A 205 4.28 7.81 -17.76
N GLY A 206 4.20 9.05 -17.30
CA GLY A 206 5.15 9.60 -16.34
C GLY A 206 4.59 10.78 -15.55
N GLY A 207 5.48 11.53 -14.95
CA GLY A 207 5.20 12.57 -13.97
C GLY A 207 5.24 11.99 -12.55
N LYS A 208 5.89 12.73 -11.62
CA LYS A 208 6.13 12.24 -10.24
C LYS A 208 4.83 11.89 -9.51
N GLY A 209 3.76 12.66 -9.73
CA GLY A 209 2.45 12.37 -9.15
C GLY A 209 1.89 11.04 -9.63
N LEU A 210 1.91 10.80 -10.94
CA LEU A 210 1.44 9.56 -11.53
C LEU A 210 2.30 8.36 -11.07
N ASN A 211 3.63 8.50 -11.12
CA ASN A 211 4.56 7.45 -10.74
C ASN A 211 4.34 6.99 -9.28
N GLN A 212 4.24 7.95 -8.35
CA GLN A 212 4.01 7.65 -6.94
C GLN A 212 2.63 7.05 -6.68
N ALA A 213 1.58 7.53 -7.37
CA ALA A 213 0.25 6.97 -7.24
C ALA A 213 0.19 5.50 -7.71
N VAL A 214 0.79 5.20 -8.87
CA VAL A 214 0.90 3.82 -9.35
C VAL A 214 1.80 2.96 -8.45
N GLY A 215 2.90 3.51 -7.95
CA GLY A 215 3.77 2.82 -6.98
C GLY A 215 2.99 2.37 -5.73
N LEU A 216 2.16 3.26 -5.19
CA LEU A 216 1.31 2.96 -4.03
C LEU A 216 0.27 1.87 -4.34
N THR A 217 -0.39 1.91 -5.50
CA THR A 217 -1.37 0.86 -5.87
C THR A 217 -0.70 -0.49 -6.07
N LYS A 218 0.48 -0.55 -6.71
CA LYS A 218 1.28 -1.78 -6.81
C LYS A 218 1.70 -2.34 -5.44
N LEU A 219 1.86 -1.47 -4.44
CA LEU A 219 2.16 -1.85 -3.05
C LEU A 219 0.91 -2.14 -2.21
N GLY A 220 -0.28 -2.21 -2.84
CA GLY A 220 -1.52 -2.65 -2.23
C GLY A 220 -2.33 -1.54 -1.54
N HIS A 221 -2.10 -0.26 -1.83
CA HIS A 221 -2.84 0.86 -1.25
C HIS A 221 -3.88 1.44 -2.22
N GLN A 222 -4.91 2.08 -1.69
CA GLN A 222 -5.80 2.93 -2.46
C GLN A 222 -5.14 4.29 -2.67
N ALA A 223 -4.69 4.60 -3.87
CA ALA A 223 -4.10 5.89 -4.18
C ALA A 223 -5.10 6.77 -4.95
N THR A 224 -5.32 7.99 -4.46
CA THR A 224 -6.08 9.03 -5.14
C THR A 224 -5.12 10.10 -5.62
N LEU A 225 -5.11 10.38 -6.94
CA LEU A 225 -4.24 11.38 -7.54
C LEU A 225 -5.00 12.69 -7.75
N ILE A 226 -4.44 13.77 -7.23
CA ILE A 226 -4.90 15.14 -7.44
C ILE A 226 -3.91 15.83 -8.36
N GLY A 227 -4.38 16.29 -9.52
CA GLY A 227 -3.55 16.91 -10.53
C GLY A 227 -4.37 17.50 -11.68
N CYS A 228 -3.68 17.92 -12.73
CA CYS A 228 -4.32 18.45 -13.94
C CYS A 228 -3.81 17.74 -15.20
N LEU A 229 -4.72 17.47 -16.13
CA LEU A 229 -4.45 17.00 -17.47
C LEU A 229 -5.03 17.97 -18.50
N GLY A 230 -4.48 17.98 -19.68
CA GLY A 230 -5.03 18.72 -20.80
C GLY A 230 -6.31 18.12 -21.38
N SER A 231 -6.77 18.65 -22.51
CA SER A 231 -7.92 18.16 -23.27
C SER A 231 -7.50 17.43 -24.57
N ASP A 232 -6.29 16.87 -24.57
CA ASP A 232 -5.63 16.22 -25.70
C ASP A 232 -5.67 14.67 -25.66
N THR A 233 -5.05 14.04 -26.66
CA THR A 233 -4.93 12.58 -26.75
C THR A 233 -4.03 12.00 -25.66
N ASP A 234 -3.07 12.78 -25.17
CA ASP A 234 -2.12 12.41 -24.14
C ASP A 234 -2.81 12.28 -22.79
N ALA A 235 -3.75 13.18 -22.49
CA ALA A 235 -4.61 13.06 -21.33
C ALA A 235 -5.40 11.72 -21.34
N ASN A 236 -5.94 11.34 -22.50
CA ASN A 236 -6.68 10.07 -22.63
C ASN A 236 -5.76 8.85 -22.44
N TYR A 237 -4.53 8.94 -22.91
CA TYR A 237 -3.51 7.92 -22.72
C TYR A 237 -3.20 7.74 -21.22
N LEU A 238 -2.94 8.84 -20.50
CA LEU A 238 -2.63 8.79 -19.07
C LEU A 238 -3.82 8.31 -18.23
N TYR A 239 -5.07 8.69 -18.58
CA TYR A 239 -6.26 8.16 -17.90
C TYR A 239 -6.37 6.64 -18.02
N LYS A 240 -6.12 6.07 -19.19
CA LYS A 240 -6.15 4.61 -19.40
C LYS A 240 -5.08 3.89 -18.56
N GLU A 241 -3.90 4.48 -18.46
CA GLU A 241 -2.84 3.89 -17.62
C GLU A 241 -3.20 3.98 -16.13
N LEU A 242 -3.75 5.10 -15.65
CA LEU A 242 -4.21 5.23 -14.27
C LEU A 242 -5.32 4.22 -13.95
N GLU A 243 -6.29 4.02 -14.86
CA GLU A 243 -7.34 3.03 -14.72
C GLU A 243 -6.78 1.60 -14.68
N LYS A 244 -5.85 1.26 -15.56
CA LYS A 244 -5.14 -0.04 -15.60
C LYS A 244 -4.48 -0.37 -14.26
N TYR A 245 -3.94 0.62 -13.57
CA TYR A 245 -3.29 0.46 -12.27
C TYR A 245 -4.21 0.81 -11.08
N HIS A 246 -5.52 0.94 -11.30
CA HIS A 246 -6.54 1.20 -10.27
C HIS A 246 -6.27 2.45 -9.41
N VAL A 247 -5.66 3.48 -9.99
CA VAL A 247 -5.50 4.79 -9.33
C VAL A 247 -6.84 5.52 -9.39
N THR A 248 -7.32 6.02 -8.24
CA THR A 248 -8.53 6.85 -8.18
C THR A 248 -8.25 8.22 -8.79
N THR A 249 -9.02 8.59 -9.81
CA THR A 249 -8.84 9.80 -10.64
C THR A 249 -9.81 10.93 -10.33
N ASP A 250 -10.63 10.83 -9.29
CA ASP A 250 -11.64 11.83 -8.89
C ASP A 250 -11.03 13.20 -8.57
N GLY A 251 -9.73 13.23 -8.21
CA GLY A 251 -8.95 14.44 -7.98
C GLY A 251 -8.36 15.09 -9.24
N ILE A 252 -8.50 14.46 -10.41
CA ILE A 252 -7.90 14.97 -11.65
C ILE A 252 -8.85 15.94 -12.34
N THR A 253 -8.33 17.14 -12.66
CA THR A 253 -9.07 18.17 -13.39
C THR A 253 -8.59 18.24 -14.83
N ARG A 254 -9.48 18.13 -15.81
CA ARG A 254 -9.18 18.45 -17.22
C ARG A 254 -9.23 19.95 -17.47
N ILE A 255 -8.21 20.45 -18.15
CA ILE A 255 -8.05 21.86 -18.51
C ILE A 255 -8.29 22.02 -20.00
N GLN A 256 -9.29 22.82 -20.36
CA GLN A 256 -9.63 23.13 -21.76
C GLN A 256 -8.48 23.92 -22.41
N ASP A 257 -8.30 23.69 -23.72
CA ASP A 257 -7.34 24.43 -24.56
C ASP A 257 -5.89 24.43 -24.03
N THR A 258 -5.52 23.38 -23.29
CA THR A 258 -4.20 23.21 -22.71
C THR A 258 -3.69 21.80 -22.99
N GLU A 259 -2.40 21.69 -23.31
CA GLU A 259 -1.75 20.41 -23.52
C GLU A 259 -1.39 19.75 -22.17
N THR A 260 -1.42 18.43 -22.15
CA THR A 260 -0.91 17.62 -21.03
C THR A 260 0.59 17.86 -20.86
N GLY A 261 1.09 17.78 -19.63
CA GLY A 261 2.51 17.89 -19.34
C GLY A 261 3.35 16.90 -20.12
N GLN A 262 4.53 17.32 -20.57
CA GLN A 262 5.48 16.50 -21.36
C GLN A 262 6.85 16.53 -20.71
N ALA A 263 7.53 15.39 -20.64
CA ALA A 263 8.96 15.33 -20.40
C ALA A 263 9.65 14.81 -21.67
N TYR A 264 10.74 15.43 -22.07
CA TYR A 264 11.59 15.01 -23.17
C TYR A 264 12.91 14.53 -22.57
N ILE A 265 13.14 13.24 -22.65
CA ILE A 265 14.27 12.55 -22.03
C ILE A 265 15.20 12.12 -23.15
N TYR A 266 16.28 12.86 -23.33
CA TYR A 266 17.33 12.50 -24.27
C TYR A 266 18.24 11.45 -23.62
N VAL A 267 18.40 10.31 -24.27
CA VAL A 267 19.22 9.20 -23.77
C VAL A 267 20.33 8.93 -24.76
N GLU A 268 21.57 9.07 -24.30
CA GLU A 268 22.77 8.77 -25.08
C GLU A 268 23.13 7.28 -25.00
N THR A 269 23.81 6.78 -26.00
CA THR A 269 24.26 5.37 -26.04
C THR A 269 25.18 4.99 -24.86
N SER A 270 25.87 5.97 -24.25
CA SER A 270 26.66 5.80 -23.02
C SER A 270 25.82 5.56 -21.76
N GLY A 271 24.51 5.88 -21.82
CA GLY A 271 23.59 5.87 -20.67
C GLY A 271 23.40 7.23 -20.01
N ASP A 272 24.11 8.27 -20.46
CA ASP A 272 23.88 9.64 -19.98
C ASP A 272 22.54 10.17 -20.49
N SER A 273 21.87 10.99 -19.69
CA SER A 273 20.57 11.54 -20.04
C SER A 273 20.44 13.02 -19.71
N MET A 274 19.57 13.70 -20.46
CA MET A 274 19.16 15.09 -20.22
C MET A 274 17.65 15.18 -20.30
N ILE A 275 17.02 15.86 -19.35
CA ILE A 275 15.57 15.97 -19.25
C ILE A 275 15.14 17.43 -19.44
N SER A 276 14.15 17.64 -20.31
CA SER A 276 13.45 18.92 -20.48
C SER A 276 11.96 18.72 -20.21
N ILE A 277 11.38 19.56 -19.38
CA ILE A 277 9.97 19.47 -18.99
C ILE A 277 9.18 20.62 -19.59
N LEU A 278 8.09 20.31 -20.29
CA LEU A 278 7.01 21.22 -20.62
C LEU A 278 5.86 20.97 -19.65
N PRO A 279 5.63 21.83 -18.65
CA PRO A 279 4.71 21.52 -17.55
C PRO A 279 3.24 21.45 -17.99
N GLY A 280 2.84 22.13 -19.07
CA GLY A 280 1.48 22.06 -19.62
C GLY A 280 0.40 22.30 -18.56
N ALA A 281 -0.61 21.44 -18.55
CA ALA A 281 -1.75 21.51 -17.64
C ALA A 281 -1.38 21.43 -16.14
N ASN A 282 -0.19 20.93 -15.78
CA ASN A 282 0.25 20.91 -14.38
C ASN A 282 0.29 22.33 -13.77
N THR A 283 0.58 23.35 -14.58
CA THR A 283 0.60 24.75 -14.13
C THR A 283 -0.79 25.30 -13.76
N ALA A 284 -1.84 24.66 -14.23
CA ALA A 284 -3.23 25.06 -13.97
C ALA A 284 -3.80 24.49 -12.65
N LEU A 285 -3.02 23.74 -11.89
CA LEU A 285 -3.43 23.28 -10.57
C LEU A 285 -3.37 24.45 -9.57
N THR A 286 -4.52 24.99 -9.23
CA THR A 286 -4.65 26.19 -8.37
C THR A 286 -5.06 25.81 -6.94
N PRO A 287 -4.83 26.68 -5.94
CA PRO A 287 -5.32 26.50 -4.56
C PRO A 287 -6.83 26.25 -4.51
N LYS A 288 -7.61 26.90 -5.38
CA LYS A 288 -9.05 26.69 -5.47
C LYS A 288 -9.41 25.25 -5.87
N LYS A 289 -8.70 24.68 -6.86
CA LYS A 289 -8.90 23.31 -7.29
C LYS A 289 -8.56 22.31 -6.17
N ILE A 290 -7.45 22.52 -5.47
CA ILE A 290 -7.10 21.71 -4.29
C ILE A 290 -8.18 21.82 -3.21
N ALA A 291 -8.66 23.01 -2.89
CA ALA A 291 -9.70 23.22 -1.88
C ALA A 291 -11.04 22.53 -2.22
N GLN A 292 -11.38 22.43 -3.50
CA GLN A 292 -12.56 21.69 -3.97
C GLN A 292 -12.45 20.18 -3.68
N GLN A 293 -11.24 19.65 -3.60
CA GLN A 293 -10.93 18.24 -3.35
C GLN A 293 -10.65 17.93 -1.88
N LYS A 294 -10.92 18.86 -0.94
CA LYS A 294 -10.63 18.68 0.49
C LYS A 294 -11.19 17.37 1.09
N HIS A 295 -12.34 16.90 0.59
CA HIS A 295 -12.98 15.66 1.03
C HIS A 295 -12.15 14.41 0.75
N LEU A 296 -11.26 14.47 -0.25
CA LEU A 296 -10.38 13.36 -0.59
C LEU A 296 -9.29 13.14 0.46
N PHE A 297 -8.95 14.15 1.28
CA PHE A 297 -7.92 14.03 2.31
C PHE A 297 -8.43 13.32 3.59
N MET A 298 -9.75 13.21 3.75
CA MET A 298 -10.32 12.54 4.92
C MET A 298 -9.91 11.06 4.95
N ASP A 299 -9.52 10.59 6.14
CA ASP A 299 -9.11 9.21 6.42
C ASP A 299 -7.88 8.73 5.61
N ALA A 300 -7.10 9.64 5.03
CA ALA A 300 -5.85 9.29 4.37
C ALA A 300 -4.74 9.03 5.39
N SER A 301 -3.91 8.02 5.13
CA SER A 301 -2.77 7.67 5.98
C SER A 301 -1.56 8.57 5.71
N PHE A 302 -1.37 8.99 4.47
CA PHE A 302 -0.32 9.92 4.04
C PHE A 302 -0.78 10.77 2.86
N CYS A 303 -0.19 11.97 2.76
CA CYS A 303 -0.28 12.85 1.61
C CYS A 303 1.12 13.02 1.01
N LEU A 304 1.32 12.51 -0.22
CA LEU A 304 2.56 12.67 -0.98
C LEU A 304 2.42 13.87 -1.90
N ILE A 305 3.34 14.82 -1.82
CA ILE A 305 3.30 16.07 -2.59
C ILE A 305 4.63 16.25 -3.33
N GLN A 306 4.59 16.69 -4.59
CA GLN A 306 5.77 17.06 -5.36
C GLN A 306 5.68 18.50 -5.84
N THR A 307 6.83 19.17 -6.06
CA THR A 307 6.88 20.58 -6.43
C THR A 307 6.90 20.85 -7.94
N GLU A 308 6.64 19.86 -8.80
CA GLU A 308 6.45 20.06 -10.26
C GLU A 308 5.08 20.68 -10.61
N ILE A 309 4.42 21.27 -9.64
CA ILE A 309 3.15 21.99 -9.70
C ILE A 309 3.32 23.37 -9.03
N PRO A 310 2.41 24.32 -9.22
CA PRO A 310 2.53 25.63 -8.59
C PRO A 310 2.67 25.55 -7.06
N LEU A 311 3.64 26.27 -6.49
CA LEU A 311 3.87 26.30 -5.03
C LEU A 311 2.63 26.69 -4.22
N SER A 312 1.79 27.57 -4.76
CA SER A 312 0.52 27.92 -4.11
C SER A 312 -0.45 26.75 -3.99
N ALA A 313 -0.39 25.79 -4.92
CA ALA A 313 -1.16 24.54 -4.83
C ALA A 313 -0.53 23.58 -3.80
N VAL A 314 0.81 23.50 -3.77
CA VAL A 314 1.56 22.75 -2.74
C VAL A 314 1.21 23.25 -1.34
N GLU A 315 1.28 24.57 -1.12
CA GLU A 315 0.92 25.21 0.14
C GLU A 315 -0.50 24.83 0.57
N LYS A 316 -1.47 24.96 -0.35
CA LYS A 316 -2.87 24.63 -0.07
C LYS A 316 -3.08 23.15 0.24
N ALA A 317 -2.37 22.26 -0.45
CA ALA A 317 -2.41 20.82 -0.16
C ALA A 317 -1.85 20.51 1.24
N CYS A 318 -0.71 21.14 1.61
CA CYS A 318 -0.13 21.01 2.96
C CYS A 318 -1.08 21.52 4.05
N GLU A 319 -1.73 22.69 3.83
CA GLU A 319 -2.73 23.19 4.77
C GLU A 319 -3.89 22.22 5.00
N ILE A 320 -4.45 21.65 3.93
CA ILE A 320 -5.58 20.73 4.03
C ILE A 320 -5.16 19.42 4.68
N ALA A 321 -4.01 18.85 4.29
CA ALA A 321 -3.47 17.64 4.89
C ALA A 321 -3.26 17.81 6.40
N GLN A 322 -2.62 18.92 6.82
CA GLN A 322 -2.41 19.24 8.23
C GLN A 322 -3.73 19.38 9.00
N HIS A 323 -4.71 20.10 8.46
CA HIS A 323 -6.04 20.24 9.10
C HIS A 323 -6.81 18.93 9.19
N SER A 324 -6.54 18.00 8.28
CA SER A 324 -7.13 16.65 8.27
C SER A 324 -6.35 15.65 9.14
N GLY A 325 -5.24 16.08 9.77
CA GLY A 325 -4.36 15.20 10.56
C GLY A 325 -3.58 14.18 9.72
N VAL A 326 -3.41 14.45 8.41
CA VAL A 326 -2.72 13.56 7.48
C VAL A 326 -1.25 13.94 7.38
N PRO A 327 -0.30 13.05 7.70
CA PRO A 327 1.11 13.31 7.59
C PRO A 327 1.55 13.52 6.13
N ILE A 328 2.53 14.42 5.95
CA ILE A 328 2.95 14.92 4.64
C ILE A 328 4.35 14.41 4.30
N ILE A 329 4.48 13.83 3.11
CA ILE A 329 5.76 13.52 2.47
C ILE A 329 5.94 14.49 1.31
N LEU A 330 6.96 15.36 1.37
CA LEU A 330 7.26 16.33 0.34
C LEU A 330 8.53 15.95 -0.44
N LYS A 331 8.38 15.80 -1.75
CA LYS A 331 9.48 15.63 -2.71
C LYS A 331 9.73 16.96 -3.42
N PRO A 332 10.84 17.66 -3.16
CA PRO A 332 11.23 18.78 -4.00
C PRO A 332 11.66 18.29 -5.38
N ALA A 333 11.34 19.04 -6.40
CA ALA A 333 11.79 18.81 -7.76
C ALA A 333 11.72 20.12 -8.55
N ALA A 334 12.75 20.41 -9.34
CA ALA A 334 12.83 21.58 -10.22
C ALA A 334 12.52 22.91 -9.49
N ILE A 335 13.04 23.08 -8.26
CA ILE A 335 12.77 24.26 -7.44
C ILE A 335 14.00 24.67 -6.64
N HIS A 336 14.25 25.98 -6.51
CA HIS A 336 15.40 26.53 -5.79
C HIS A 336 15.05 27.13 -4.42
N HIS A 337 13.77 27.25 -4.09
CA HIS A 337 13.34 27.79 -2.80
C HIS A 337 11.96 27.25 -2.43
N ILE A 338 11.81 26.81 -1.17
CA ILE A 338 10.53 26.40 -0.59
C ILE A 338 10.24 27.32 0.60
N PRO A 339 9.10 28.01 0.65
CA PRO A 339 8.72 28.86 1.76
C PRO A 339 8.60 28.08 3.09
N VAL A 340 8.99 28.76 4.19
CA VAL A 340 8.99 28.14 5.55
C VAL A 340 7.58 27.70 5.95
N ASN A 341 6.55 28.46 5.57
CA ASN A 341 5.15 28.11 5.86
C ASN A 341 4.68 26.81 5.18
N ILE A 342 5.42 26.28 4.20
CA ILE A 342 5.24 24.92 3.65
C ILE A 342 6.05 23.92 4.49
N LEU A 343 7.35 24.21 4.70
CA LEU A 343 8.29 23.30 5.38
C LEU A 343 7.84 22.93 6.79
N GLU A 344 7.34 23.89 7.57
CA GLU A 344 6.85 23.66 8.95
C GLU A 344 5.69 22.66 9.06
N LYS A 345 5.02 22.32 7.95
CA LYS A 345 3.91 21.36 7.87
C LYS A 345 4.36 19.96 7.44
N VAL A 346 5.64 19.82 7.01
CA VAL A 346 6.16 18.60 6.39
C VAL A 346 6.66 17.62 7.44
N ASP A 347 6.17 16.39 7.39
CA ASP A 347 6.64 15.31 8.25
C ASP A 347 7.90 14.65 7.70
N PHE A 348 7.96 14.44 6.38
CA PHE A 348 9.10 13.84 5.70
C PHE A 348 9.47 14.67 4.47
N PHE A 349 10.66 15.23 4.45
CA PHE A 349 11.21 15.99 3.33
C PHE A 349 12.26 15.12 2.63
N ILE A 350 12.05 14.84 1.33
CA ILE A 350 12.84 13.82 0.61
C ILE A 350 13.49 14.40 -0.65
N PRO A 351 14.55 15.23 -0.53
CA PRO A 351 15.37 15.64 -1.66
C PRO A 351 16.32 14.51 -2.10
N ASN A 352 16.82 14.60 -3.34
CA ASN A 352 18.06 13.94 -3.70
C ASN A 352 19.26 14.86 -3.36
N GLU A 353 20.50 14.36 -3.58
CA GLU A 353 21.72 15.12 -3.28
C GLU A 353 21.75 16.47 -4.03
N ASP A 354 21.45 16.47 -5.33
CA ASP A 354 21.47 17.69 -6.17
C ASP A 354 20.39 18.68 -5.73
N GLU A 355 19.16 18.24 -5.50
CA GLU A 355 18.05 19.06 -5.02
C GLU A 355 18.37 19.70 -3.65
N LEU A 356 19.01 18.93 -2.75
CA LEU A 356 19.45 19.46 -1.46
C LEU A 356 20.49 20.57 -1.62
N LEU A 357 21.46 20.37 -2.54
CA LEU A 357 22.50 21.34 -2.82
C LEU A 357 21.95 22.62 -3.50
N GLU A 358 20.96 22.47 -4.39
CA GLU A 358 20.28 23.61 -5.02
C GLU A 358 19.44 24.42 -4.03
N LEU A 359 18.74 23.74 -3.11
CA LEU A 359 17.88 24.39 -2.11
C LEU A 359 18.72 25.03 -0.98
N GLN A 360 19.91 24.51 -0.71
CA GLN A 360 20.85 25.01 0.30
C GLN A 360 22.25 25.09 -0.29
N PRO A 361 22.56 26.13 -1.09
CA PRO A 361 23.82 26.26 -1.81
C PRO A 361 25.02 26.66 -0.90
N ASP A 362 24.76 27.08 0.33
CA ASP A 362 25.79 27.51 1.27
C ASP A 362 26.84 26.41 1.51
N THR A 363 28.01 26.79 2.00
CA THR A 363 29.08 25.85 2.39
C THR A 363 28.63 25.01 3.58
N GLY A 364 28.95 23.70 3.56
CA GLY A 364 28.61 22.78 4.64
C GLY A 364 28.50 21.34 4.18
N THR A 365 28.46 20.43 5.13
CA THR A 365 28.25 18.99 4.89
C THR A 365 26.80 18.69 4.52
N LEU A 366 26.52 17.50 3.99
CA LEU A 366 25.15 17.06 3.72
C LEU A 366 24.28 17.03 4.97
N GLU A 367 24.87 16.65 6.11
CA GLU A 367 24.21 16.61 7.41
C GLU A 367 23.81 18.00 7.91
N GLU A 368 24.67 18.99 7.70
CA GLU A 368 24.41 20.40 8.07
C GLU A 368 23.32 20.99 7.17
N LYS A 369 23.38 20.71 5.85
CA LYS A 369 22.33 21.13 4.91
C LYS A 369 20.98 20.48 5.23
N ALA A 370 20.97 19.20 5.60
CA ALA A 370 19.76 18.52 6.04
C ALA A 370 19.24 19.09 7.38
N ALA A 371 20.13 19.44 8.31
CA ALA A 371 19.76 20.04 9.59
C ALA A 371 19.08 21.41 9.42
N TYR A 372 19.46 22.22 8.43
CA TYR A 372 18.80 23.48 8.09
C TYR A 372 17.27 23.30 7.90
N PHE A 373 16.83 22.24 7.23
CA PHE A 373 15.40 21.98 7.02
C PHE A 373 14.67 21.55 8.30
N LEU A 374 15.39 20.90 9.26
CA LEU A 374 14.82 20.63 10.59
C LEU A 374 14.58 21.93 11.37
N GLU A 375 15.50 22.91 11.25
CA GLU A 375 15.35 24.23 11.85
C GLU A 375 14.17 25.02 11.23
N MET A 376 13.83 24.74 9.96
CA MET A 376 12.66 25.30 9.28
C MET A 376 11.35 24.56 9.63
N GLY A 377 11.37 23.60 10.54
CA GLY A 377 10.19 22.91 11.07
C GLY A 377 9.89 21.54 10.47
N VAL A 378 10.66 21.06 9.50
CA VAL A 378 10.52 19.69 8.96
C VAL A 378 10.85 18.68 10.08
N LYS A 379 10.06 17.60 10.20
CA LYS A 379 10.29 16.61 11.27
C LYS A 379 11.38 15.59 10.92
N ASN A 380 11.44 15.13 9.67
CA ASN A 380 12.40 14.15 9.18
C ASN A 380 12.92 14.57 7.80
N VAL A 381 14.23 14.60 7.62
CA VAL A 381 14.88 14.84 6.33
C VAL A 381 15.52 13.54 5.85
N ILE A 382 15.17 13.10 4.67
CA ILE A 382 15.69 11.87 4.05
C ILE A 382 16.32 12.23 2.72
N VAL A 383 17.64 12.19 2.61
CA VAL A 383 18.34 12.55 1.38
C VAL A 383 18.71 11.29 0.60
N THR A 384 18.19 11.16 -0.62
CA THR A 384 18.58 10.05 -1.50
C THR A 384 19.88 10.40 -2.23
N LEU A 385 20.91 9.50 -2.14
CA LEU A 385 22.26 9.71 -2.59
C LEU A 385 22.66 8.78 -3.75
N GLY A 386 21.68 8.26 -4.49
CA GLY A 386 21.91 7.31 -5.57
C GLY A 386 22.67 6.08 -5.10
N LYS A 387 23.78 5.77 -5.74
CA LYS A 387 24.63 4.59 -5.40
C LYS A 387 25.27 4.67 -4.00
N LYS A 388 25.29 5.84 -3.36
CA LYS A 388 25.80 6.01 -1.99
C LYS A 388 24.74 5.63 -0.94
N GLY A 389 23.47 5.45 -1.32
CA GLY A 389 22.38 5.08 -0.41
C GLY A 389 21.50 6.24 0.01
N VAL A 390 21.21 6.34 1.31
CA VAL A 390 20.26 7.31 1.87
C VAL A 390 20.78 7.85 3.19
N LEU A 391 20.66 9.16 3.41
CA LEU A 391 20.88 9.81 4.69
C LEU A 391 19.54 10.11 5.36
N LEU A 392 19.34 9.62 6.59
CA LEU A 392 18.26 10.07 7.49
C LEU A 392 18.82 11.08 8.49
N LYS A 393 18.19 12.25 8.55
CA LYS A 393 18.47 13.28 9.54
C LYS A 393 17.18 13.67 10.27
N THR A 394 17.16 13.47 11.58
CA THR A 394 16.13 13.95 12.52
C THR A 394 16.80 14.75 13.63
N PRO A 395 16.08 15.40 14.54
CA PRO A 395 16.69 16.04 15.71
C PRO A 395 17.52 15.09 16.57
N GLN A 396 17.18 13.78 16.59
CA GLN A 396 17.84 12.77 17.44
C GLN A 396 18.79 11.85 16.67
N VAL A 397 18.58 11.68 15.35
CA VAL A 397 19.27 10.67 14.53
C VAL A 397 19.96 11.33 13.35
N CYS A 398 21.17 10.89 13.07
CA CYS A 398 21.88 11.15 11.82
C CYS A 398 22.48 9.83 11.37
N ARG A 399 21.93 9.21 10.31
CA ARG A 399 22.30 7.85 9.93
C ARG A 399 22.31 7.65 8.42
N TYR A 400 23.35 6.99 7.93
CA TYR A 400 23.46 6.54 6.55
C TYR A 400 23.01 5.09 6.41
N PHE A 401 22.28 4.83 5.33
CA PHE A 401 21.84 3.49 4.89
C PHE A 401 22.48 3.22 3.53
N PRO A 402 23.18 2.08 3.34
CA PRO A 402 23.81 1.76 2.06
C PRO A 402 22.76 1.48 0.97
N ALA A 403 23.12 1.75 -0.29
CA ALA A 403 22.33 1.34 -1.43
C ALA A 403 22.38 -0.19 -1.63
N THR A 404 21.48 -0.70 -2.49
CA THR A 404 21.55 -2.09 -2.95
C THR A 404 22.69 -2.28 -3.94
N GLU A 405 23.18 -3.52 -4.09
CA GLU A 405 24.22 -3.90 -5.07
C GLU A 405 23.66 -4.10 -6.50
N ASN A 406 22.45 -3.65 -6.79
CA ASN A 406 21.82 -3.85 -8.09
C ASN A 406 22.52 -3.03 -9.18
N ILE A 407 22.66 -3.64 -10.37
CA ILE A 407 23.17 -2.94 -11.56
C ILE A 407 22.07 -2.00 -12.06
N ALA A 408 22.36 -0.71 -12.09
CA ALA A 408 21.42 0.29 -12.60
C ALA A 408 21.41 0.25 -14.14
N VAL A 409 20.21 0.04 -14.71
CA VAL A 409 19.90 0.13 -16.15
C VAL A 409 19.32 1.52 -16.45
N ASP A 410 18.34 1.95 -15.65
CA ASP A 410 17.69 3.25 -15.74
C ASP A 410 17.42 3.78 -14.32
N SER A 411 17.91 4.96 -14.00
CA SER A 411 17.71 5.58 -12.68
C SER A 411 16.44 6.43 -12.59
N THR A 412 15.72 6.60 -13.71
CA THR A 412 14.48 7.39 -13.75
C THR A 412 13.42 6.73 -12.88
N GLY A 413 12.75 7.50 -12.04
CA GLY A 413 11.69 7.00 -11.15
C GLY A 413 12.17 6.27 -9.88
N ALA A 414 13.48 6.11 -9.66
CA ALA A 414 14.01 5.47 -8.45
C ALA A 414 13.53 6.18 -7.16
N SER A 415 13.53 7.51 -7.16
CA SER A 415 13.00 8.31 -6.04
C SER A 415 11.49 8.12 -5.84
N ASP A 416 10.71 7.97 -6.93
CA ASP A 416 9.26 7.75 -6.85
C ASP A 416 8.95 6.37 -6.27
N SER A 417 9.72 5.34 -6.68
CA SER A 417 9.68 4.00 -6.10
C SER A 417 10.03 4.01 -4.62
N PHE A 418 11.11 4.70 -4.25
CA PHE A 418 11.53 4.87 -2.87
C PHE A 418 10.43 5.52 -2.01
N ILE A 419 9.87 6.65 -2.45
CA ILE A 419 8.85 7.41 -1.71
C ILE A 419 7.57 6.59 -1.56
N SER A 420 7.12 5.92 -2.61
CA SER A 420 5.94 5.05 -2.57
C SER A 420 6.11 3.91 -1.57
N ALA A 421 7.28 3.25 -1.57
CA ALA A 421 7.58 2.18 -0.62
C ALA A 421 7.73 2.70 0.81
N LEU A 422 8.40 3.84 1.01
CA LEU A 422 8.51 4.48 2.32
C LEU A 422 7.14 4.77 2.91
N ALA A 423 6.27 5.46 2.17
CA ALA A 423 4.90 5.77 2.60
C ALA A 423 4.10 4.50 2.91
N SER A 424 4.24 3.46 2.05
CA SER A 424 3.59 2.17 2.23
C SER A 424 3.95 1.53 3.56
N TYR A 425 5.25 1.43 3.88
CA TYR A 425 5.68 0.72 5.08
C TYR A 425 5.54 1.56 6.35
N LEU A 426 5.65 2.89 6.27
CA LEU A 426 5.28 3.78 7.38
C LEU A 426 3.79 3.64 7.73
N SER A 427 2.91 3.57 6.74
CA SER A 427 1.47 3.38 6.98
C SER A 427 1.11 2.01 7.55
N LYS A 428 1.96 1.00 7.33
CA LYS A 428 1.87 -0.33 7.94
C LYS A 428 2.45 -0.36 9.37
N GLY A 429 2.90 0.78 9.92
CA GLY A 429 3.42 0.91 11.28
C GLY A 429 4.90 0.50 11.45
N TYR A 430 5.65 0.37 10.36
CA TYR A 430 7.09 0.10 10.46
C TYR A 430 7.86 1.33 11.01
N PRO A 431 8.88 1.14 11.84
CA PRO A 431 9.79 2.22 12.23
C PRO A 431 10.44 2.87 11.00
N THR A 432 10.69 4.18 11.07
CA THR A 432 11.24 4.95 9.94
C THR A 432 12.50 4.33 9.33
N GLU A 433 13.41 3.84 10.16
CA GLU A 433 14.66 3.21 9.69
C GLU A 433 14.40 1.93 8.91
N ALA A 434 13.48 1.08 9.37
CA ALA A 434 13.09 -0.14 8.67
C ALA A 434 12.36 0.18 7.35
N ALA A 435 11.46 1.17 7.37
CA ALA A 435 10.76 1.63 6.17
C ALA A 435 11.75 2.19 5.11
N ILE A 436 12.81 2.91 5.53
CA ILE A 436 13.89 3.38 4.65
C ILE A 436 14.64 2.20 4.02
N GLN A 437 15.01 1.19 4.81
CA GLN A 437 15.72 0.01 4.28
C GLN A 437 14.88 -0.74 3.25
N ILE A 438 13.58 -0.89 3.49
CA ILE A 438 12.65 -1.50 2.53
C ILE A 438 12.49 -0.62 1.28
N ALA A 439 12.39 0.70 1.44
CA ALA A 439 12.29 1.64 0.34
C ALA A 439 13.55 1.63 -0.55
N ILE A 440 14.74 1.45 0.02
CA ILE A 440 15.99 1.25 -0.73
C ILE A 440 15.91 0.00 -1.60
N GLN A 441 15.37 -1.11 -1.08
CA GLN A 441 15.18 -2.34 -1.88
C GLN A 441 14.20 -2.10 -3.03
N ALA A 442 13.08 -1.42 -2.78
CA ALA A 442 12.11 -1.09 -3.83
C ALA A 442 12.72 -0.21 -4.93
N ALA A 443 13.50 0.82 -4.56
CA ALA A 443 14.25 1.63 -5.52
C ALA A 443 15.29 0.79 -6.29
N GLY A 444 15.96 -0.16 -5.64
CA GLY A 444 16.87 -1.11 -6.27
C GLY A 444 16.21 -1.97 -7.36
N PHE A 445 14.96 -2.36 -7.17
CA PHE A 445 14.17 -3.03 -8.21
C PHE A 445 13.88 -2.10 -9.38
N SER A 446 13.50 -0.86 -9.13
CA SER A 446 13.13 0.06 -10.21
C SER A 446 14.30 0.40 -11.12
N VAL A 447 15.51 0.59 -10.58
CA VAL A 447 16.68 0.92 -11.41
C VAL A 447 17.17 -0.24 -12.28
N SER A 448 16.71 -1.46 -12.07
CA SER A 448 17.11 -2.66 -12.80
C SER A 448 16.37 -2.87 -14.14
N LYS A 449 15.40 -2.02 -14.46
CA LYS A 449 14.55 -2.10 -15.66
C LYS A 449 14.41 -0.73 -16.32
N GLU A 450 14.15 -0.73 -17.62
CA GLU A 450 13.83 0.47 -18.38
C GLU A 450 12.35 0.86 -18.18
N GLY A 451 12.09 2.18 -18.13
CA GLY A 451 10.75 2.77 -17.97
C GLY A 451 10.27 2.75 -16.52
N VAL A 452 9.62 3.84 -16.07
CA VAL A 452 9.30 4.05 -14.66
C VAL A 452 8.20 3.11 -14.18
N ILE A 453 7.04 3.11 -14.83
CA ILE A 453 5.84 2.41 -14.33
C ILE A 453 6.03 0.88 -14.30
N ASP A 454 6.66 0.32 -15.35
CA ASP A 454 6.87 -1.13 -15.45
C ASP A 454 7.97 -1.61 -14.50
N SER A 455 8.88 -0.72 -14.10
CA SER A 455 9.95 -1.03 -13.15
C SER A 455 9.52 -0.98 -11.69
N LEU A 456 8.42 -0.28 -11.35
CA LEU A 456 7.88 -0.23 -10.00
C LEU A 456 7.51 -1.62 -9.50
N VAL A 457 8.08 -2.03 -8.39
CA VAL A 457 7.88 -3.35 -7.79
C VAL A 457 6.49 -3.45 -7.14
N ASP A 458 5.84 -4.60 -7.30
CA ASP A 458 4.62 -4.91 -6.56
C ASP A 458 4.94 -5.45 -5.15
N HIS A 459 3.94 -5.39 -4.26
CA HIS A 459 4.13 -5.77 -2.86
C HIS A 459 4.53 -7.24 -2.69
N VAL A 460 3.98 -8.15 -3.52
CA VAL A 460 4.27 -9.59 -3.41
C VAL A 460 5.72 -9.87 -3.77
N THR A 461 6.19 -9.27 -4.87
CA THR A 461 7.58 -9.41 -5.31
C THR A 461 8.55 -8.84 -4.27
N LEU A 462 8.26 -7.63 -3.76
CA LEU A 462 9.09 -6.97 -2.76
C LEU A 462 9.12 -7.76 -1.45
N GLU A 463 7.98 -8.17 -0.90
CA GLU A 463 7.91 -8.92 0.36
C GLU A 463 8.57 -10.30 0.24
N ASN A 464 8.34 -11.03 -0.85
CA ASN A 464 9.02 -12.32 -1.08
C ASN A 464 10.55 -12.18 -1.16
N TYR A 465 11.03 -11.09 -1.73
CA TYR A 465 12.46 -10.80 -1.76
C TYR A 465 12.99 -10.52 -0.35
N LEU A 466 12.32 -9.65 0.40
CA LEU A 466 12.72 -9.25 1.74
C LEU A 466 12.71 -10.43 2.70
N ILE A 467 11.69 -11.31 2.66
CA ILE A 467 11.64 -12.52 3.48
C ILE A 467 12.88 -13.39 3.27
N LYS A 468 13.38 -13.47 2.02
CA LYS A 468 14.54 -14.28 1.67
C LYS A 468 15.88 -13.62 2.00
N LYS A 469 15.98 -12.32 1.83
CA LYS A 469 17.24 -11.57 1.90
C LYS A 469 17.42 -10.78 3.20
N GLU A 470 16.32 -10.26 3.76
CA GLU A 470 16.32 -9.36 4.91
C GLU A 470 15.22 -9.75 5.92
N PRO A 471 15.18 -11.02 6.39
CA PRO A 471 14.10 -11.49 7.27
C PRO A 471 13.97 -10.69 8.56
N ALA A 472 15.05 -10.07 9.04
CA ALA A 472 15.05 -9.23 10.22
C ALA A 472 14.17 -7.98 10.07
N LEU A 473 13.99 -7.46 8.85
CA LEU A 473 13.10 -6.32 8.60
C LEU A 473 11.63 -6.67 8.87
N PHE A 474 11.23 -7.94 8.72
CA PHE A 474 9.88 -8.41 9.04
C PHE A 474 9.66 -8.67 10.54
N ALA A 475 10.72 -8.95 11.31
CA ALA A 475 10.62 -9.18 12.75
C ALA A 475 10.12 -7.92 13.52
N HIS A 476 10.34 -6.73 12.98
CA HIS A 476 9.84 -5.46 13.53
C HIS A 476 8.32 -5.29 13.44
N ARG A 477 7.62 -6.15 12.68
CA ARG A 477 6.15 -6.17 12.60
C ARG A 477 5.50 -6.55 13.94
N ASN A 478 6.24 -7.21 14.84
CA ASN A 478 5.72 -7.79 16.09
C ASN A 478 6.11 -7.01 17.36
N THR A 479 6.84 -5.91 17.28
CA THR A 479 7.37 -5.21 18.46
C THR A 479 6.69 -3.88 18.82
N CYS A 480 5.66 -3.47 18.11
CA CYS A 480 4.91 -2.25 18.39
C CYS A 480 3.53 -2.55 19.02
N VAL A 481 3.50 -3.40 20.06
CA VAL A 481 2.36 -3.52 20.99
C VAL A 481 2.93 -3.57 22.40
N ASP A 482 3.25 -2.40 22.95
CA ASP A 482 3.28 -2.12 24.38
C ASP A 482 2.62 -0.77 24.64
#